data_ead966a1c79bce52a69341be8b2c2b86
#
_entry.id   ead966a1c79bce52a69341be8b2c2b86
#
_cell.length_a   1.000
_cell.length_b   1.000
_cell.length_c   1.000
_cell.angle_alpha   90.00
_cell.angle_beta   90.00
_cell.angle_gamma   90.00
#
_symmetry.space_group_name_H-M   'P 1'
#
loop_
_entity.id
_entity.type
_entity.pdbx_description
1 polymer ?
#
loop_
_entity_poly.entity_id
_entity_poly.type
_entity_poly.pdbx_seq_one_letter_code
_entity_poly.pdbx_strand_id
1 'polypeptide(L)'
;MDGYDLRHMASMSVPVFIKNALINSYIKMNNHNINTVISIAEKEKQQLDIKLRTNKMMFVANSISTLGNTIKFISPPNCGNPCALNLVQWTDFIRNSIFMAKAITRDFSTEEGLYNRREIDKRWKELLQTNF
;
A
#
# COMPACT_ATOMS: atom_id res chain seq x y z
N MET A 1 13.36 34.69 -0.78
CA MET A 1 12.89 33.34 -1.12
C MET A 1 13.58 32.33 -0.20
N ASP A 2 13.22 32.34 1.08
CA ASP A 2 13.98 31.61 2.13
C ASP A 2 13.22 30.42 2.70
N GLY A 3 12.51 29.67 1.88
CA GLY A 3 11.57 28.71 2.42
C GLY A 3 11.86 27.23 2.16
N TYR A 4 12.65 26.89 1.18
CA TYR A 4 12.97 25.52 0.83
C TYR A 4 14.47 25.25 0.92
N ASP A 5 14.98 25.33 2.13
CA ASP A 5 16.34 24.84 2.38
C ASP A 5 16.31 23.33 2.71
N LEU A 6 17.49 22.73 2.71
CA LEU A 6 17.64 21.30 2.97
C LEU A 6 17.12 20.89 4.35
N ARG A 7 17.16 21.79 5.33
CA ARG A 7 16.65 21.58 6.69
C ARG A 7 15.13 21.49 6.70
N HIS A 8 14.45 22.33 5.93
CA HIS A 8 13.00 22.31 5.80
C HIS A 8 12.53 21.01 5.13
N MET A 9 13.19 20.58 4.05
CA MET A 9 12.90 19.29 3.41
C MET A 9 13.16 18.10 4.37
N ALA A 10 14.25 18.13 5.12
CA ALA A 10 14.54 17.10 6.11
C ALA A 10 13.46 17.03 7.19
N SER A 11 13.02 18.17 7.74
CA SER A 11 11.95 18.19 8.75
C SER A 11 10.61 17.68 8.21
N MET A 12 10.29 17.96 6.95
CA MET A 12 9.08 17.47 6.27
C MET A 12 9.11 15.95 6.02
N SER A 13 10.31 15.36 5.90
CA SER A 13 10.45 13.92 5.66
C SER A 13 10.29 13.07 6.92
N VAL A 14 10.52 13.64 8.11
CA VAL A 14 10.46 12.93 9.40
C VAL A 14 9.09 12.28 9.64
N PRO A 15 7.94 12.95 9.50
CA PRO A 15 6.63 12.32 9.68
C PRO A 15 6.37 11.18 8.71
N VAL A 16 6.84 11.31 7.46
CA VAL A 16 6.71 10.28 6.43
C VAL A 16 7.54 9.05 6.82
N PHE A 17 8.77 9.26 7.26
CA PHE A 17 9.65 8.19 7.72
C PHE A 17 9.08 7.45 8.93
N ILE A 18 8.63 8.16 9.96
CA ILE A 18 8.04 7.57 11.19
C ILE A 18 6.81 6.73 10.83
N LYS A 19 5.89 7.27 10.03
CA LYS A 19 4.70 6.56 9.56
C LYS A 19 5.07 5.26 8.85
N ASN A 20 5.99 5.32 7.89
CA ASN A 20 6.43 4.17 7.11
C ASN A 20 7.13 3.13 8.01
N ALA A 21 7.95 3.56 8.96
CA ALA A 21 8.60 2.70 9.92
C ALA A 21 7.59 1.99 10.84
N LEU A 22 6.59 2.70 11.34
CA LEU A 22 5.52 2.13 12.18
C LEU A 22 4.70 1.08 11.43
N ILE A 23 4.27 1.37 10.21
CA ILE A 23 3.50 0.41 9.40
C ILE A 23 4.33 -0.85 9.10
N ASN A 24 5.58 -0.69 8.68
CA ASN A 24 6.46 -1.82 8.40
C ASN A 24 6.75 -2.66 9.66
N SER A 25 6.96 -2.01 10.81
CA SER A 25 7.17 -2.70 12.09
C SER A 25 5.93 -3.47 12.50
N TYR A 26 4.75 -2.87 12.42
CA TYR A 26 3.48 -3.55 12.71
C TYR A 26 3.27 -4.78 11.84
N ILE A 27 3.46 -4.66 10.53
CA ILE A 27 3.32 -5.78 9.58
C ILE A 27 4.33 -6.88 9.91
N LYS A 28 5.59 -6.52 10.21
CA LYS A 28 6.64 -7.47 10.56
C LYS A 28 6.34 -8.23 11.86
N MET A 29 5.85 -7.53 12.89
CA MET A 29 5.44 -8.14 14.16
C MET A 29 4.26 -9.08 13.97
N ASN A 30 3.25 -8.66 13.23
CA ASN A 30 2.04 -9.46 13.02
C ASN A 30 2.29 -10.73 12.18
N ASN A 31 3.34 -10.73 11.34
CA ASN A 31 3.69 -11.85 10.48
C ASN A 31 4.82 -12.74 11.04
N HIS A 32 5.38 -12.40 12.20
CA HIS A 32 6.49 -13.18 12.80
C HIS A 32 6.09 -14.60 13.21
N ASN A 33 4.83 -14.83 13.55
CA ASN A 33 4.33 -16.11 14.07
C ASN A 33 3.97 -17.15 12.99
N ILE A 34 4.25 -16.88 11.71
CA ILE A 34 3.74 -17.72 10.60
C ILE A 34 4.83 -18.65 10.01
N ASN A 35 5.92 -18.87 10.70
CA ASN A 35 7.05 -19.68 10.22
C ASN A 35 6.88 -21.21 10.45
N THR A 36 5.66 -21.72 10.52
CA THR A 36 5.41 -23.17 10.51
C THR A 36 5.40 -23.69 9.09
N VAL A 37 5.93 -24.90 8.92
CA VAL A 37 6.13 -25.66 7.68
C VAL A 37 5.02 -25.45 6.63
N ILE A 38 5.26 -24.52 5.71
CA ILE A 38 4.32 -24.14 4.66
C ILE A 38 4.97 -24.45 3.30
N SER A 39 4.22 -24.97 2.34
CA SER A 39 4.70 -25.23 0.98
C SER A 39 5.20 -23.93 0.29
N ILE A 40 6.06 -24.06 -0.72
CA ILE A 40 6.63 -22.92 -1.44
C ILE A 40 5.52 -22.04 -2.03
N ALA A 41 4.48 -22.64 -2.59
CA ALA A 41 3.34 -21.93 -3.17
C ALA A 41 2.53 -21.13 -2.12
N GLU A 42 2.37 -21.69 -0.93
CA GLU A 42 1.71 -20.99 0.19
C GLU A 42 2.54 -19.84 0.71
N LYS A 43 3.88 -19.96 0.72
CA LYS A 43 4.79 -18.85 1.08
C LYS A 43 4.68 -17.68 0.10
N GLU A 44 4.62 -17.97 -1.20
CA GLU A 44 4.45 -16.93 -2.22
C GLU A 44 3.11 -16.21 -2.09
N LYS A 45 2.02 -16.97 -1.92
CA LYS A 45 0.69 -16.41 -1.69
C LYS A 45 0.67 -15.52 -0.46
N GLN A 46 1.27 -15.96 0.62
CA GLN A 46 1.37 -15.21 1.86
C GLN A 46 2.18 -13.92 1.71
N GLN A 47 3.31 -13.96 0.98
CA GLN A 47 4.11 -12.77 0.72
C GLN A 47 3.34 -11.74 -0.13
N LEU A 48 2.55 -12.19 -1.09
CA LEU A 48 1.68 -11.32 -1.89
C LEU A 48 0.60 -10.67 -1.03
N ASP A 49 -0.05 -11.41 -0.16
CA ASP A 49 -1.06 -10.87 0.76
C ASP A 49 -0.46 -9.85 1.74
N ILE A 50 0.69 -10.15 2.33
CA ILE A 50 1.43 -9.22 3.18
C ILE A 50 1.76 -7.93 2.42
N LYS A 51 2.26 -8.05 1.20
CA LYS A 51 2.59 -6.89 0.36
C LYS A 51 1.36 -6.05 0.02
N LEU A 52 0.25 -6.70 -0.35
CA LEU A 52 -1.01 -6.03 -0.64
C LEU A 52 -1.55 -5.31 0.60
N ARG A 53 -1.55 -5.97 1.76
CA ARG A 53 -1.96 -5.39 3.03
C ARG A 53 -1.10 -4.19 3.43
N THR A 54 0.22 -4.30 3.28
CA THR A 54 1.15 -3.19 3.51
C THR A 54 0.83 -2.01 2.61
N ASN A 55 0.62 -2.24 1.32
CA ASN A 55 0.29 -1.19 0.36
C ASN A 55 -1.05 -0.52 0.68
N LYS A 56 -2.08 -1.28 1.07
CA LYS A 56 -3.37 -0.74 1.52
C LYS A 56 -3.20 0.16 2.74
N MET A 57 -2.46 -0.27 3.75
CA MET A 57 -2.20 0.53 4.95
C MET A 57 -1.41 1.80 4.63
N MET A 58 -0.37 1.71 3.80
CA MET A 58 0.42 2.86 3.35
C MET A 58 -0.44 3.86 2.57
N PHE A 59 -1.29 3.39 1.67
CA PHE A 59 -2.19 4.23 0.89
C PHE A 59 -3.17 4.98 1.79
N VAL A 60 -3.84 4.31 2.72
CA VAL A 60 -4.79 4.94 3.65
C VAL A 60 -4.08 5.97 4.54
N ALA A 61 -2.94 5.61 5.12
CA ALA A 61 -2.17 6.51 5.98
C ALA A 61 -1.68 7.74 5.21
N ASN A 62 -1.24 7.58 3.96
CA ASN A 62 -0.84 8.68 3.10
C ASN A 62 -2.00 9.57 2.69
N SER A 63 -3.17 8.99 2.40
CA SER A 63 -4.39 9.74 2.09
C SER A 63 -4.78 10.66 3.25
N ILE A 64 -4.85 10.13 4.47
CA ILE A 64 -5.18 10.91 5.67
C ILE A 64 -4.15 12.03 5.90
N SER A 65 -2.87 11.71 5.82
CA SER A 65 -1.80 12.66 6.02
C SER A 65 -1.80 13.78 4.97
N THR A 66 -2.05 13.42 3.70
CA THR A 66 -2.09 14.39 2.58
C THR A 66 -3.31 15.29 2.68
N LEU A 67 -4.47 14.75 3.09
CA LEU A 67 -5.66 15.55 3.37
C LEU A 67 -5.40 16.58 4.47
N GLY A 68 -4.79 16.18 5.59
CA GLY A 68 -4.41 17.09 6.66
C GLY A 68 -3.46 18.20 6.19
N ASN A 69 -2.49 17.85 5.36
CA ASN A 69 -1.57 18.81 4.77
C ASN A 69 -2.26 19.77 3.80
N THR A 70 -3.21 19.29 3.01
CA THR A 70 -4.01 20.11 2.09
C THR A 70 -4.90 21.09 2.86
N ILE A 71 -5.55 20.64 3.93
CA ILE A 71 -6.36 21.49 4.80
C ILE A 71 -5.50 22.61 5.39
N LYS A 72 -4.30 22.27 5.87
CA LYS A 72 -3.35 23.27 6.39
C LYS A 72 -2.96 24.30 5.34
N PHE A 73 -2.75 23.89 4.10
CA PHE A 73 -2.40 24.76 2.99
C PHE A 73 -3.53 25.74 2.61
N ILE A 74 -4.80 25.29 2.67
CA ILE A 74 -5.98 26.10 2.34
C ILE A 74 -6.38 27.02 3.48
N SER A 75 -6.08 26.64 4.73
CA SER A 75 -6.52 27.39 5.92
C SER A 75 -5.70 28.66 6.17
N PRO A 76 -6.33 29.78 6.58
CA PRO A 76 -5.60 30.95 7.05
C PRO A 76 -4.74 30.59 8.31
N PRO A 77 -3.53 31.14 8.47
CA PRO A 77 -2.86 32.19 7.67
C PRO A 77 -2.05 31.65 6.48
N ASN A 78 -2.10 30.35 6.19
CA ASN A 78 -1.22 29.70 5.23
C ASN A 78 -1.76 29.69 3.78
N CYS A 79 -2.96 30.26 3.57
CA CYS A 79 -3.67 30.17 2.29
C CYS A 79 -2.77 30.58 1.10
N GLY A 80 -2.51 29.59 0.22
CA GLY A 80 -1.69 29.79 -0.98
C GLY A 80 -0.18 29.88 -0.73
N ASN A 81 0.32 29.69 0.49
CA ASN A 81 1.75 29.64 0.75
C ASN A 81 2.35 28.28 0.37
N PRO A 82 3.16 28.20 -0.71
CA PRO A 82 3.72 26.92 -1.17
C PRO A 82 4.63 26.24 -0.11
N CYS A 83 5.21 27.03 0.82
CA CYS A 83 6.02 26.50 1.90
C CYS A 83 5.19 25.75 2.96
N ALA A 84 3.87 25.94 2.99
CA ALA A 84 2.98 25.17 3.87
C ALA A 84 2.66 23.77 3.30
N LEU A 85 2.95 23.54 2.02
CA LEU A 85 2.70 22.27 1.36
C LEU A 85 3.87 21.29 1.58
N ASN A 86 3.60 20.14 2.18
CA ASN A 86 4.60 19.09 2.34
C ASN A 86 4.74 18.27 1.05
N LEU A 87 5.63 18.71 0.16
CA LEU A 87 5.87 18.04 -1.13
C LEU A 87 6.37 16.60 -0.98
N VAL A 88 7.14 16.31 0.06
CA VAL A 88 7.63 14.94 0.33
C VAL A 88 6.45 14.00 0.58
N GLN A 89 5.47 14.46 1.33
CA GLN A 89 4.25 13.71 1.63
C GLN A 89 3.38 13.51 0.41
N TRP A 90 3.25 14.52 -0.44
CA TRP A 90 2.53 14.42 -1.71
C TRP A 90 3.20 13.43 -2.66
N THR A 91 4.52 13.46 -2.75
CA THR A 91 5.29 12.50 -3.57
C THR A 91 5.09 11.07 -3.08
N ASP A 92 5.14 10.84 -1.76
CA ASP A 92 4.90 9.53 -1.17
C ASP A 92 3.46 9.04 -1.41
N PHE A 93 2.48 9.94 -1.33
CA PHE A 93 1.09 9.65 -1.65
C PHE A 93 0.90 9.24 -3.10
N ILE A 94 1.44 10.01 -4.07
CA ILE A 94 1.34 9.71 -5.49
C ILE A 94 1.98 8.35 -5.79
N ARG A 95 3.17 8.10 -5.27
CA ARG A 95 3.86 6.82 -5.43
C ARG A 95 3.01 5.65 -4.93
N ASN A 96 2.45 5.74 -3.72
CA ASN A 96 1.62 4.69 -3.15
C ASN A 96 0.28 4.54 -3.88
N SER A 97 -0.28 5.62 -4.42
CA SER A 97 -1.47 5.59 -5.27
C SER A 97 -1.23 4.80 -6.56
N ILE A 98 -0.08 5.00 -7.20
CA ILE A 98 0.33 4.25 -8.39
C ILE A 98 0.51 2.75 -8.07
N PHE A 99 1.16 2.44 -6.94
CA PHE A 99 1.31 1.04 -6.51
C PHE A 99 -0.03 0.39 -6.20
N MET A 100 -0.94 1.13 -5.57
CA MET A 100 -2.28 0.62 -5.27
C MET A 100 -3.11 0.42 -6.53
N ALA A 101 -3.07 1.36 -7.48
CA ALA A 101 -3.74 1.21 -8.77
C ALA A 101 -3.23 -0.03 -9.53
N LYS A 102 -1.90 -0.22 -9.58
CA LYS A 102 -1.29 -1.42 -10.18
C LYS A 102 -1.71 -2.71 -9.46
N ALA A 103 -1.81 -2.69 -8.13
CA ALA A 103 -2.24 -3.85 -7.36
C ALA A 103 -3.70 -4.21 -7.67
N ILE A 104 -4.59 -3.23 -7.71
CA ILE A 104 -6.00 -3.42 -8.07
C ILE A 104 -6.11 -3.94 -9.51
N THR A 105 -5.39 -3.34 -10.45
CA THR A 105 -5.43 -3.79 -11.86
C THR A 105 -4.89 -5.21 -12.04
N ARG A 106 -3.88 -5.58 -11.26
CA ARG A 106 -3.37 -6.96 -11.22
C ARG A 106 -4.38 -7.94 -10.65
N ASP A 107 -5.06 -7.61 -9.59
CA ASP A 107 -6.09 -8.43 -8.94
C ASP A 107 -7.23 -8.77 -9.93
N PHE A 108 -7.54 -7.86 -10.86
CA PHE A 108 -8.51 -8.09 -11.92
C PHE A 108 -7.99 -8.91 -13.12
N SER A 109 -6.67 -8.96 -13.35
CA SER A 109 -6.11 -9.51 -14.61
C SER A 109 -5.18 -10.69 -14.44
N THR A 110 -4.76 -11.08 -13.23
CA THR A 110 -3.65 -12.01 -13.06
C THR A 110 -3.91 -13.20 -12.17
N GLU A 111 -2.89 -13.94 -11.97
CA GLU A 111 -2.64 -15.25 -11.37
C GLU A 111 -3.70 -15.77 -10.38
N GLU A 112 -4.22 -14.94 -9.50
CA GLU A 112 -5.28 -15.37 -8.56
C GLU A 112 -6.64 -15.54 -9.29
N GLY A 113 -6.98 -14.63 -10.20
CA GLY A 113 -8.17 -14.76 -11.05
C GLY A 113 -8.03 -15.93 -12.02
N LEU A 114 -6.84 -16.16 -12.57
CA LEU A 114 -6.54 -17.30 -13.43
C LEU A 114 -6.44 -18.60 -12.62
N TYR A 115 -5.87 -18.57 -11.44
CA TYR A 115 -5.83 -19.71 -10.52
C TYR A 115 -7.24 -20.09 -10.08
N ASN A 116 -8.05 -19.16 -9.64
CA ASN A 116 -9.42 -19.41 -9.25
C ASN A 116 -10.27 -19.92 -10.41
N ARG A 117 -10.08 -19.41 -11.63
CA ARG A 117 -10.73 -19.95 -12.82
C ARG A 117 -10.30 -21.38 -13.12
N ARG A 118 -9.01 -21.68 -13.06
CA ARG A 118 -8.50 -23.05 -13.27
C ARG A 118 -9.02 -24.03 -12.23
N GLU A 119 -9.10 -23.59 -10.96
CA GLU A 119 -9.64 -24.42 -9.88
C GLU A 119 -11.14 -24.64 -10.03
N ILE A 120 -11.90 -23.62 -10.46
CA ILE A 120 -13.34 -23.75 -10.78
C ILE A 120 -13.53 -24.68 -11.98
N ASP A 121 -12.77 -24.51 -13.06
CA ASP A 121 -12.84 -25.36 -14.25
C ASP A 121 -12.48 -26.81 -13.92
N LYS A 122 -11.51 -27.04 -13.03
CA LYS A 122 -11.14 -28.38 -12.57
C LYS A 122 -12.28 -29.02 -11.79
N ARG A 123 -12.87 -28.32 -10.82
CA ARG A 123 -14.01 -28.79 -10.04
C ARG A 123 -15.26 -29.03 -10.90
N TRP A 124 -15.49 -28.18 -11.91
CA TRP A 124 -16.55 -28.40 -12.89
C TRP A 124 -16.36 -29.69 -13.67
N LYS A 125 -15.15 -29.96 -14.17
CA LYS A 125 -14.82 -31.19 -14.87
C LYS A 125 -14.98 -32.44 -13.99
N GLU A 126 -14.54 -32.37 -12.75
CA GLU A 126 -14.72 -33.45 -11.76
C GLU A 126 -16.20 -33.73 -11.51
N LEU A 127 -17.02 -32.70 -11.32
CA LEU A 127 -18.47 -32.84 -11.15
C LEU A 127 -19.17 -33.44 -12.37
N LEU A 128 -18.78 -33.08 -13.56
CA LEU A 128 -19.31 -33.62 -14.81
C LEU A 128 -18.90 -35.10 -15.04
N GLN A 129 -17.69 -35.49 -14.59
CA GLN A 129 -17.24 -36.88 -14.69
C GLN A 129 -17.85 -37.81 -13.63
N THR A 130 -18.31 -37.25 -12.51
CA THR A 130 -18.89 -38.08 -11.42
C THR A 130 -20.38 -38.32 -11.62
N ASN A 131 -21.03 -37.58 -12.50
CA ASN A 131 -22.48 -37.70 -12.81
C ASN A 131 -22.81 -38.42 -14.11
N PHE A 132 -21.85 -39.03 -14.74
CA PHE A 132 -21.99 -39.91 -15.93
C PHE A 132 -21.15 -41.18 -15.75
#